data_f5d0e7cf9334846a010415adf82ec5d6
#
_entry.id   f5d0e7cf9334846a010415adf82ec5d6
#
_cell.length_a   1.000
_cell.length_b   1.000
_cell.length_c   1.000
_cell.angle_alpha   90.00
_cell.angle_beta   90.00
_cell.angle_gamma   90.00
#
_symmetry.space_group_name_H-M   'P 1'
#
loop_
_entity.id
_entity.type
_entity.pdbx_description
1 polymer ?
#
loop_
_entity_poly.entity_id
_entity_poly.type
_entity_poly.pdbx_seq_one_letter_code
_entity_poly.pdbx_strand_id
1 'polypeptide(L)'
;MAMGRRMSHRDSRGPQIRVNHRIRVPEVRVVLDDGSQLGVMPTSEALKAAEGRGLDLVEVNPKSIPPVCKILDFGRFKYEEKKRQSEAKRKQTVVELKEVKLRPKTDDHDLQVKVRAARRFLESGNKVKFTVRFRGREITHPQRAQMQLDWLNEQLVDLANVEQRPQMEGRTMSAIVGPKPIVLQRLASDRAKREADPNHRAEGAQDGQDDVEEEDDDDDDDDDDDGDEEEADE
;
A
#
# COMPACT_ATOMS: atom_id res chain seq x y z
N MET A 1 -43.59 -5.67 -5.17
CA MET A 1 -42.85 -4.45 -4.74
C MET A 1 -41.84 -4.86 -3.70
N ALA A 2 -40.58 -5.00 -4.08
CA ALA A 2 -39.50 -5.36 -3.17
C ALA A 2 -38.76 -4.09 -2.75
N MET A 3 -38.89 -3.72 -1.47
CA MET A 3 -38.15 -2.60 -0.87
C MET A 3 -36.69 -2.98 -0.66
N GLY A 4 -35.81 -2.41 -1.48
CA GLY A 4 -34.37 -2.53 -1.32
C GLY A 4 -33.91 -1.86 -0.02
N ARG A 5 -33.45 -2.65 0.96
CA ARG A 5 -32.75 -2.18 2.14
C ARG A 5 -31.44 -1.52 1.68
N ARG A 6 -31.36 -0.18 1.75
CA ARG A 6 -30.10 0.55 1.65
C ARG A 6 -29.21 0.11 2.83
N MET A 7 -28.15 -0.64 2.52
CA MET A 7 -27.09 -0.90 3.48
C MET A 7 -26.44 0.44 3.81
N SER A 8 -26.60 0.87 5.06
CA SER A 8 -25.91 2.02 5.61
C SER A 8 -24.41 1.74 5.56
N HIS A 9 -23.64 2.59 4.88
CA HIS A 9 -22.19 2.67 5.00
C HIS A 9 -21.85 2.77 6.49
N ARG A 10 -21.37 1.67 7.07
CA ARG A 10 -20.72 1.72 8.39
C ARG A 10 -19.49 2.59 8.22
N ASP A 11 -19.59 3.80 8.79
CA ASP A 11 -18.49 4.73 8.99
C ASP A 11 -17.26 3.99 9.51
N SER A 12 -16.25 3.86 8.67
CA SER A 12 -14.89 3.41 9.04
C SER A 12 -14.13 4.52 9.77
N ARG A 13 -14.83 5.24 10.66
CA ARG A 13 -14.18 6.20 11.57
C ARG A 13 -13.43 5.37 12.60
N GLY A 14 -12.13 5.48 12.61
CA GLY A 14 -11.29 4.92 13.67
C GLY A 14 -11.79 5.32 15.07
N PRO A 15 -11.26 4.76 16.15
CA PRO A 15 -11.74 5.00 17.51
C PRO A 15 -11.83 6.50 17.76
N GLN A 16 -13.08 7.01 17.90
CA GLN A 16 -13.31 8.43 18.18
C GLN A 16 -12.86 8.71 19.61
N ILE A 17 -11.92 9.64 19.76
CA ILE A 17 -11.50 10.18 21.06
C ILE A 17 -12.72 10.85 21.72
N ARG A 18 -13.04 10.43 22.94
CA ARG A 18 -14.13 11.03 23.71
C ARG A 18 -13.62 12.28 24.42
N VAL A 19 -14.44 13.33 24.40
CA VAL A 19 -14.09 14.64 24.95
C VAL A 19 -15.22 15.13 25.81
N ASN A 20 -14.89 15.73 26.93
CA ASN A 20 -15.81 16.38 27.88
C ASN A 20 -17.03 15.49 28.26
N HIS A 21 -18.22 15.92 28.04
CA HIS A 21 -19.46 15.20 28.39
C HIS A 21 -19.69 13.90 27.63
N ARG A 22 -18.83 13.56 26.62
CA ARG A 22 -18.88 12.28 25.94
C ARG A 22 -18.18 11.16 26.73
N ILE A 23 -17.41 11.52 27.77
CA ILE A 23 -16.77 10.58 28.69
C ILE A 23 -17.85 10.16 29.72
N ARG A 24 -18.25 8.87 29.67
CA ARG A 24 -19.40 8.37 30.46
C ARG A 24 -18.98 7.42 31.61
N VAL A 25 -17.68 7.27 31.83
CA VAL A 25 -17.16 6.46 32.94
C VAL A 25 -17.27 7.20 34.27
N PRO A 26 -17.54 6.53 35.41
CA PRO A 26 -17.70 7.16 36.70
C PRO A 26 -16.42 7.82 37.23
N GLU A 27 -15.28 7.16 37.06
CA GLU A 27 -13.97 7.58 37.55
C GLU A 27 -12.94 7.59 36.42
N VAL A 28 -12.03 8.57 36.46
CA VAL A 28 -10.95 8.77 35.51
C VAL A 28 -9.66 9.10 36.21
N ARG A 29 -8.55 8.70 35.61
CA ARG A 29 -7.22 9.17 36.01
C ARG A 29 -6.88 10.39 35.19
N VAL A 30 -6.65 11.51 35.87
CA VAL A 30 -6.42 12.80 35.23
C VAL A 30 -4.95 13.17 35.23
N VAL A 31 -4.45 13.56 34.05
CA VAL A 31 -3.09 14.06 33.82
C VAL A 31 -3.21 15.43 33.15
N LEU A 32 -2.38 16.39 33.56
CA LEU A 32 -2.30 17.69 32.89
C LEU A 32 -1.43 17.62 31.62
N ASP A 33 -1.44 18.67 30.83
CA ASP A 33 -0.65 18.75 29.60
C ASP A 33 0.86 18.74 29.87
N ASP A 34 1.29 19.30 31.01
CA ASP A 34 2.68 19.29 31.50
C ASP A 34 3.16 17.91 32.01
N GLY A 35 2.28 16.90 31.99
CA GLY A 35 2.56 15.55 32.48
C GLY A 35 2.34 15.36 33.98
N SER A 36 1.98 16.39 34.75
CA SER A 36 1.66 16.26 36.16
C SER A 36 0.35 15.48 36.33
N GLN A 37 0.31 14.60 37.37
CA GLN A 37 -0.85 13.75 37.65
C GLN A 37 -1.70 14.35 38.78
N LEU A 38 -2.98 14.60 38.48
CA LEU A 38 -3.97 14.99 39.50
C LEU A 38 -4.51 13.80 40.29
N GLY A 39 -4.26 12.57 39.79
CA GLY A 39 -4.71 11.32 40.41
C GLY A 39 -6.01 10.78 39.84
N VAL A 40 -6.65 9.89 40.59
CA VAL A 40 -7.94 9.27 40.24
C VAL A 40 -9.05 10.08 40.94
N MET A 41 -10.04 10.50 40.16
CA MET A 41 -11.15 11.30 40.67
C MET A 41 -12.44 11.01 39.87
N PRO A 42 -13.61 11.37 40.42
CA PRO A 42 -14.88 11.29 39.70
C PRO A 42 -14.85 12.16 38.45
N THR A 43 -15.46 11.64 37.34
CA THR A 43 -15.48 12.36 36.04
C THR A 43 -16.09 13.76 36.14
N SER A 44 -17.05 13.96 37.05
CA SER A 44 -17.67 15.30 37.30
C SER A 44 -16.66 16.29 37.86
N GLU A 45 -15.75 15.89 38.73
CA GLU A 45 -14.69 16.74 39.28
C GLU A 45 -13.61 17.03 38.22
N ALA A 46 -13.25 16.01 37.43
CA ALA A 46 -12.31 16.16 36.32
C ALA A 46 -12.82 17.18 35.29
N LEU A 47 -14.12 17.17 34.96
CA LEU A 47 -14.74 18.14 34.08
C LEU A 47 -14.65 19.56 34.64
N LYS A 48 -15.03 19.77 35.91
CA LYS A 48 -14.91 21.07 36.58
C LYS A 48 -13.47 21.58 36.60
N ALA A 49 -12.50 20.66 36.81
CA ALA A 49 -11.09 21.01 36.81
C ALA A 49 -10.57 21.43 35.42
N ALA A 50 -11.14 20.87 34.35
CA ALA A 50 -10.84 21.24 32.95
C ALA A 50 -11.50 22.61 32.64
N GLU A 51 -12.79 22.76 32.92
CA GLU A 51 -13.54 24.00 32.71
C GLU A 51 -12.92 25.20 33.47
N GLY A 52 -12.50 25.00 34.73
CA GLY A 52 -11.84 26.04 35.53
C GLY A 52 -10.50 26.52 34.94
N ARG A 53 -9.92 25.75 34.02
CA ARG A 53 -8.68 26.10 33.28
C ARG A 53 -8.95 26.57 31.84
N GLY A 54 -10.22 26.58 31.41
CA GLY A 54 -10.57 26.87 30.01
C GLY A 54 -10.08 25.85 29.00
N LEU A 55 -9.88 24.58 29.44
CA LEU A 55 -9.35 23.46 28.63
C LEU A 55 -10.37 22.33 28.53
N ASP A 56 -10.09 21.40 27.67
CA ASP A 56 -10.91 20.21 27.44
C ASP A 56 -10.39 18.99 28.22
N LEU A 57 -11.32 18.15 28.71
CA LEU A 57 -11.01 16.83 29.24
C LEU A 57 -11.07 15.82 28.08
N VAL A 58 -9.94 15.21 27.75
CA VAL A 58 -9.78 14.29 26.60
C VAL A 58 -9.40 12.90 27.06
N GLU A 59 -10.17 11.88 26.68
CA GLU A 59 -9.87 10.48 26.98
C GLU A 59 -8.80 9.97 26.03
N VAL A 60 -7.56 9.85 26.54
CA VAL A 60 -6.39 9.41 25.72
C VAL A 60 -6.26 7.90 25.70
N ASN A 61 -6.53 7.24 26.83
CA ASN A 61 -6.44 5.77 26.89
C ASN A 61 -7.70 5.18 27.55
N PRO A 62 -8.66 4.72 26.72
CA PRO A 62 -9.89 4.09 27.20
C PRO A 62 -9.71 2.66 27.73
N LYS A 63 -8.57 2.02 27.44
CA LYS A 63 -8.34 0.61 27.82
C LYS A 63 -7.80 0.42 29.23
N SER A 64 -7.32 1.49 29.87
CA SER A 64 -6.86 1.43 31.26
C SER A 64 -8.04 1.46 32.24
N ILE A 65 -7.85 0.93 33.44
CA ILE A 65 -8.84 0.92 34.52
C ILE A 65 -8.21 1.59 35.75
N PRO A 66 -8.69 2.81 36.15
CA PRO A 66 -9.61 3.69 35.44
C PRO A 66 -9.01 4.29 34.15
N PRO A 67 -9.86 4.74 33.19
CA PRO A 67 -9.39 5.35 31.94
C PRO A 67 -8.53 6.58 32.19
N VAL A 68 -7.53 6.79 31.33
CA VAL A 68 -6.65 7.96 31.43
C VAL A 68 -7.20 9.10 30.60
N CYS A 69 -7.47 10.23 31.25
CA CYS A 69 -7.87 11.48 30.63
C CYS A 69 -6.77 12.53 30.77
N LYS A 70 -6.62 13.37 29.75
CA LYS A 70 -5.74 14.54 29.78
C LYS A 70 -6.57 15.82 29.74
N ILE A 71 -6.15 16.81 30.50
CA ILE A 71 -6.68 18.20 30.43
C ILE A 71 -5.75 18.97 29.49
N LEU A 72 -6.27 19.31 28.28
CA LEU A 72 -5.51 20.01 27.24
C LEU A 72 -6.47 20.70 26.24
N ASP A 73 -5.93 21.51 25.34
CA ASP A 73 -6.69 22.04 24.21
C ASP A 73 -6.87 20.92 23.15
N PHE A 74 -8.12 20.49 22.96
CA PHE A 74 -8.44 19.40 22.01
C PHE A 74 -8.16 19.79 20.56
N GLY A 75 -8.32 21.05 20.18
CA GLY A 75 -8.03 21.54 18.83
C GLY A 75 -6.56 21.35 18.48
N ARG A 76 -5.68 21.82 19.36
CA ARG A 76 -4.23 21.69 19.25
C ARG A 76 -3.80 20.23 19.25
N PHE A 77 -4.31 19.43 20.18
CA PHE A 77 -4.01 18.00 20.27
C PHE A 77 -4.37 17.24 18.97
N LYS A 78 -5.57 17.49 18.44
CA LYS A 78 -6.03 16.88 17.19
C LYS A 78 -5.15 17.27 15.99
N TYR A 79 -4.72 18.51 15.94
CA TYR A 79 -3.80 18.98 14.88
C TYR A 79 -2.43 18.29 14.98
N GLU A 80 -1.85 18.26 16.18
CA GLU A 80 -0.55 17.62 16.43
C GLU A 80 -0.61 16.11 16.14
N GLU A 81 -1.68 15.44 16.54
CA GLU A 81 -1.90 14.01 16.25
C GLU A 81 -2.01 13.76 14.75
N LYS A 82 -2.78 14.58 14.01
CA LYS A 82 -2.90 14.48 12.56
C LYS A 82 -1.55 14.75 11.86
N LYS A 83 -0.78 15.71 12.33
CA LYS A 83 0.54 16.03 11.82
C LYS A 83 1.48 14.84 12.03
N ARG A 84 1.52 14.27 13.24
CA ARG A 84 2.32 13.09 13.56
C ARG A 84 1.95 11.88 12.70
N GLN A 85 0.65 11.63 12.49
CA GLN A 85 0.19 10.56 11.62
C GLN A 85 0.57 10.79 10.17
N SER A 86 0.49 12.03 9.67
CA SER A 86 0.92 12.38 8.31
C SER A 86 2.43 12.19 8.12
N GLU A 87 3.23 12.62 9.08
CA GLU A 87 4.69 12.43 9.06
C GLU A 87 5.06 10.94 9.13
N ALA A 88 4.36 10.16 9.97
CA ALA A 88 4.56 8.72 10.04
C ALA A 88 4.23 8.03 8.71
N LYS A 89 3.12 8.42 8.06
CA LYS A 89 2.76 7.89 6.72
C LYS A 89 3.82 8.24 5.66
N ARG A 90 4.34 9.48 5.67
CA ARG A 90 5.41 9.88 4.74
C ARG A 90 6.70 9.08 4.93
N LYS A 91 7.00 8.71 6.17
CA LYS A 91 8.19 7.91 6.51
C LYS A 91 8.00 6.41 6.22
N GLN A 92 6.76 5.95 6.08
CA GLN A 92 6.47 4.56 5.79
C GLN A 92 6.91 4.22 4.36
N THR A 93 7.78 3.22 4.23
CA THR A 93 8.14 2.67 2.92
C THR A 93 7.00 1.77 2.43
N VAL A 94 6.38 2.14 1.31
CA VAL A 94 5.35 1.33 0.66
C VAL A 94 6.05 0.44 -0.36
N VAL A 95 5.92 -0.88 -0.20
CA VAL A 95 6.39 -1.87 -1.17
C VAL A 95 5.25 -2.13 -2.15
N GLU A 96 5.43 -1.77 -3.40
CA GLU A 96 4.47 -2.01 -4.46
C GLU A 96 4.77 -3.32 -5.19
N LEU A 97 3.73 -3.95 -5.75
CA LEU A 97 3.85 -5.10 -6.62
C LEU A 97 3.78 -4.62 -8.08
N LYS A 98 4.92 -4.60 -8.76
CA LYS A 98 5.01 -4.24 -10.19
C LYS A 98 4.86 -5.48 -11.06
N GLU A 99 4.02 -5.41 -12.09
CA GLU A 99 3.79 -6.53 -13.01
C GLU A 99 4.62 -6.37 -14.28
N VAL A 100 5.29 -7.45 -14.68
CA VAL A 100 6.02 -7.56 -15.94
C VAL A 100 5.36 -8.67 -16.76
N LYS A 101 4.66 -8.26 -17.82
CA LYS A 101 3.96 -9.18 -18.72
C LYS A 101 4.90 -9.76 -19.78
N LEU A 102 4.74 -11.06 -20.07
CA LEU A 102 5.58 -11.82 -20.99
C LEU A 102 4.71 -12.74 -21.86
N ARG A 103 5.28 -13.22 -22.96
CA ARG A 103 4.72 -14.25 -23.81
C ARG A 103 5.65 -15.46 -23.86
N PRO A 104 5.14 -16.69 -24.12
CA PRO A 104 6.00 -17.89 -24.22
C PRO A 104 7.03 -17.85 -25.36
N LYS A 105 6.83 -16.95 -26.32
CA LYS A 105 7.70 -16.74 -27.49
C LYS A 105 8.38 -15.37 -27.48
N THR A 106 8.51 -14.74 -26.30
CA THR A 106 9.23 -13.47 -26.18
C THR A 106 10.68 -13.63 -26.65
N ASP A 107 11.13 -12.72 -27.49
CA ASP A 107 12.50 -12.71 -28.03
C ASP A 107 13.54 -12.43 -26.95
N ASP A 108 14.77 -12.90 -27.13
CA ASP A 108 15.85 -12.75 -26.15
C ASP A 108 16.19 -11.27 -25.86
N HIS A 109 16.09 -10.41 -26.89
CA HIS A 109 16.30 -8.98 -26.70
C HIS A 109 15.23 -8.36 -25.80
N ASP A 110 13.95 -8.66 -26.03
CA ASP A 110 12.86 -8.16 -25.21
C ASP A 110 12.94 -8.74 -23.78
N LEU A 111 13.31 -10.02 -23.63
CA LEU A 111 13.58 -10.59 -22.30
C LEU A 111 14.64 -9.79 -21.53
N GLN A 112 15.73 -9.36 -22.19
CA GLN A 112 16.74 -8.52 -21.56
C GLN A 112 16.21 -7.13 -21.16
N VAL A 113 15.33 -6.55 -21.97
CA VAL A 113 14.64 -5.29 -21.62
C VAL A 113 13.78 -5.48 -20.37
N LYS A 114 13.01 -6.59 -20.32
CA LYS A 114 12.18 -6.92 -19.15
C LYS A 114 13.03 -7.18 -17.88
N VAL A 115 14.20 -7.83 -18.01
CA VAL A 115 15.17 -7.98 -16.91
C VAL A 115 15.63 -6.61 -16.39
N ARG A 116 16.00 -5.69 -17.29
CA ARG A 116 16.42 -4.35 -16.89
C ARG A 116 15.33 -3.58 -16.16
N ALA A 117 14.08 -3.67 -16.62
CA ALA A 117 12.93 -3.09 -15.94
C ALA A 117 12.73 -3.72 -14.55
N ALA A 118 12.76 -5.05 -14.44
CA ALA A 118 12.65 -5.76 -13.18
C ALA A 118 13.76 -5.40 -12.18
N ARG A 119 15.01 -5.24 -12.66
CA ARG A 119 16.12 -4.76 -11.81
C ARG A 119 15.84 -3.40 -11.21
N ARG A 120 15.39 -2.43 -12.02
CA ARG A 120 15.02 -1.09 -11.53
C ARG A 120 13.93 -1.14 -10.46
N PHE A 121 12.90 -1.99 -10.66
CA PHE A 121 11.83 -2.13 -9.67
C PHE A 121 12.33 -2.74 -8.36
N LEU A 122 13.17 -3.76 -8.42
CA LEU A 122 13.78 -4.39 -7.25
C LEU A 122 14.74 -3.44 -6.52
N GLU A 123 15.55 -2.69 -7.24
CA GLU A 123 16.44 -1.66 -6.70
C GLU A 123 15.68 -0.53 -6.03
N SER A 124 14.46 -0.22 -6.48
CA SER A 124 13.53 0.71 -5.82
C SER A 124 12.81 0.12 -4.61
N GLY A 125 13.06 -1.16 -4.28
CA GLY A 125 12.45 -1.85 -3.14
C GLY A 125 11.08 -2.46 -3.41
N ASN A 126 10.62 -2.48 -4.67
CA ASN A 126 9.34 -3.05 -5.06
C ASN A 126 9.44 -4.55 -5.33
N LYS A 127 8.32 -5.26 -5.17
CA LYS A 127 8.20 -6.64 -5.62
C LYS A 127 7.83 -6.69 -7.10
N VAL A 128 8.28 -7.75 -7.79
CA VAL A 128 7.99 -7.95 -9.21
C VAL A 128 7.22 -9.25 -9.40
N LYS A 129 6.05 -9.15 -10.06
CA LYS A 129 5.27 -10.30 -10.54
C LYS A 129 5.54 -10.46 -12.04
N PHE A 130 6.15 -11.56 -12.41
CA PHE A 130 6.24 -11.96 -13.83
C PHE A 130 4.98 -12.73 -14.19
N THR A 131 4.34 -12.34 -15.29
CA THR A 131 3.11 -12.98 -15.78
C THR A 131 3.30 -13.36 -17.24
N VAL A 132 3.37 -14.66 -17.52
CA VAL A 132 3.42 -15.21 -18.88
C VAL A 132 2.02 -15.60 -19.30
N ARG A 133 1.47 -14.92 -20.32
CA ARG A 133 0.11 -15.19 -20.82
C ARG A 133 0.17 -16.06 -22.06
N PHE A 134 -0.52 -17.20 -22.03
CA PHE A 134 -0.64 -18.13 -23.15
C PHE A 134 -1.79 -17.77 -24.08
N ARG A 135 -1.59 -17.87 -25.39
CA ARG A 135 -2.63 -17.74 -26.42
C ARG A 135 -2.92 -19.10 -27.07
N GLY A 136 -4.21 -19.45 -27.15
CA GLY A 136 -4.66 -20.64 -27.88
C GLY A 136 -3.90 -21.93 -27.49
N ARG A 137 -3.25 -22.56 -28.44
CA ARG A 137 -2.54 -23.85 -28.27
C ARG A 137 -1.22 -23.74 -27.49
N GLU A 138 -0.73 -22.54 -27.17
CA GLU A 138 0.52 -22.36 -26.40
C GLU A 138 0.42 -22.95 -24.98
N ILE A 139 -0.81 -23.05 -24.45
CA ILE A 139 -1.08 -23.64 -23.12
C ILE A 139 -0.64 -25.10 -23.02
N THR A 140 -0.53 -25.83 -24.16
CA THR A 140 -0.07 -27.22 -24.20
C THR A 140 1.42 -27.35 -23.94
N HIS A 141 2.18 -26.25 -23.98
CA HIS A 141 3.62 -26.22 -23.79
C HIS A 141 4.06 -25.29 -22.65
N PRO A 142 3.59 -25.51 -21.41
CA PRO A 142 3.90 -24.64 -20.27
C PRO A 142 5.39 -24.62 -19.91
N GLN A 143 6.13 -25.65 -20.33
CA GLN A 143 7.57 -25.80 -20.08
C GLN A 143 8.39 -24.64 -20.62
N ARG A 144 8.00 -24.05 -21.76
CA ARG A 144 8.70 -22.89 -22.35
C ARG A 144 8.60 -21.68 -21.43
N ALA A 145 7.39 -21.42 -20.91
CA ALA A 145 7.18 -20.31 -19.98
C ALA A 145 7.94 -20.53 -18.66
N GLN A 146 7.96 -21.78 -18.18
CA GLN A 146 8.74 -22.11 -17.00
C GLN A 146 10.23 -21.86 -17.20
N MET A 147 10.80 -22.30 -18.32
CA MET A 147 12.22 -22.06 -18.66
C MET A 147 12.53 -20.55 -18.72
N GLN A 148 11.63 -19.74 -19.31
CA GLN A 148 11.81 -18.29 -19.34
C GLN A 148 11.78 -17.67 -17.93
N LEU A 149 10.83 -18.08 -17.07
CA LEU A 149 10.73 -17.60 -15.69
C LEU A 149 11.94 -18.03 -14.85
N ASP A 150 12.43 -19.26 -15.04
CA ASP A 150 13.63 -19.76 -14.35
C ASP A 150 14.87 -18.97 -14.80
N TRP A 151 15.02 -18.72 -16.09
CA TRP A 151 16.10 -17.88 -16.63
C TRP A 151 16.03 -16.45 -16.06
N LEU A 152 14.82 -15.83 -16.00
CA LEU A 152 14.63 -14.50 -15.39
C LEU A 152 15.05 -14.50 -13.91
N ASN A 153 14.69 -15.54 -13.18
CA ASN A 153 15.07 -15.68 -11.77
C ASN A 153 16.59 -15.80 -11.59
N GLU A 154 17.27 -16.52 -12.47
CA GLU A 154 18.74 -16.63 -12.47
C GLU A 154 19.41 -15.28 -12.73
N GLN A 155 18.86 -14.47 -13.66
CA GLN A 155 19.39 -13.14 -13.96
C GLN A 155 19.20 -12.13 -12.83
N LEU A 156 18.28 -12.40 -11.89
CA LEU A 156 17.94 -11.52 -10.76
C LEU A 156 18.39 -12.07 -9.41
N VAL A 157 19.12 -13.18 -9.40
CA VAL A 157 19.53 -13.86 -8.17
C VAL A 157 20.39 -12.99 -7.25
N ASP A 158 21.09 -12.00 -7.81
CA ASP A 158 21.90 -11.04 -7.07
C ASP A 158 21.04 -10.06 -6.22
N LEU A 159 19.88 -9.63 -6.75
CA LEU A 159 19.01 -8.60 -6.17
C LEU A 159 17.75 -9.14 -5.48
N ALA A 160 17.28 -10.31 -5.92
CA ALA A 160 15.96 -10.81 -5.53
C ALA A 160 15.98 -12.20 -4.91
N ASN A 161 14.97 -12.47 -4.10
CA ASN A 161 14.57 -13.80 -3.64
C ASN A 161 13.25 -14.18 -4.30
N VAL A 162 13.11 -15.44 -4.71
CA VAL A 162 11.84 -15.98 -5.21
C VAL A 162 10.89 -16.17 -4.01
N GLU A 163 9.81 -15.40 -3.98
CA GLU A 163 8.75 -15.54 -2.99
C GLU A 163 7.72 -16.59 -3.43
N GLN A 164 7.34 -16.56 -4.71
CA GLN A 164 6.43 -17.55 -5.29
C GLN A 164 7.09 -18.14 -6.55
N ARG A 165 7.22 -19.46 -6.55
CA ARG A 165 7.71 -20.21 -7.72
C ARG A 165 6.72 -20.13 -8.87
N PRO A 166 7.18 -20.36 -10.14
CA PRO A 166 6.30 -20.41 -11.28
C PRO A 166 5.09 -21.32 -11.04
N GLN A 167 3.90 -20.75 -11.11
CA GLN A 167 2.63 -21.45 -10.90
C GLN A 167 1.65 -21.10 -12.02
N MET A 168 0.95 -22.13 -12.51
CA MET A 168 -0.05 -22.00 -13.56
C MET A 168 -1.38 -21.58 -12.96
N GLU A 169 -1.97 -20.47 -13.45
CA GLU A 169 -3.27 -19.96 -13.05
C GLU A 169 -4.13 -19.76 -14.32
N GLY A 170 -4.90 -20.79 -14.67
CA GLY A 170 -5.71 -20.77 -15.89
C GLY A 170 -4.88 -20.65 -17.16
N ARG A 171 -4.94 -19.52 -17.87
CA ARG A 171 -4.18 -19.26 -19.09
C ARG A 171 -2.91 -18.41 -18.85
N THR A 172 -2.50 -18.27 -17.62
CA THR A 172 -1.30 -17.51 -17.25
C THR A 172 -0.40 -18.34 -16.34
N MET A 173 0.90 -18.14 -16.45
CA MET A 173 1.88 -18.65 -15.50
C MET A 173 2.52 -17.45 -14.80
N SER A 174 2.50 -17.43 -13.48
CA SER A 174 3.04 -16.31 -12.71
C SER A 174 4.12 -16.75 -11.72
N ALA A 175 5.10 -15.88 -11.48
CA ALA A 175 6.09 -15.99 -10.43
C ALA A 175 6.26 -14.64 -9.75
N ILE A 176 6.54 -14.64 -8.44
CA ILE A 176 6.75 -13.41 -7.68
C ILE A 176 8.16 -13.44 -7.10
N VAL A 177 8.89 -12.35 -7.31
CA VAL A 177 10.20 -12.11 -6.73
C VAL A 177 10.17 -10.85 -5.86
N GLY A 178 10.81 -10.90 -4.72
CA GLY A 178 10.96 -9.78 -3.81
C GLY A 178 12.41 -9.36 -3.66
N PRO A 179 12.68 -8.07 -3.33
CA PRO A 179 14.04 -7.60 -3.12
C PRO A 179 14.69 -8.27 -1.93
N LYS A 180 15.98 -8.57 -2.02
CA LYS A 180 16.76 -9.10 -0.90
C LYS A 180 16.84 -8.09 0.25
N PRO A 181 16.96 -8.54 1.52
CA PRO A 181 17.09 -7.66 2.67
C PRO A 181 18.25 -6.66 2.54
N ILE A 182 19.33 -7.05 1.89
CA ILE A 182 20.50 -6.18 1.66
C ILE A 182 20.15 -4.97 0.77
N VAL A 183 19.28 -5.15 -0.23
CA VAL A 183 18.79 -4.06 -1.09
C VAL A 183 17.93 -3.10 -0.28
N LEU A 184 17.02 -3.63 0.56
CA LEU A 184 16.16 -2.82 1.43
C LEU A 184 16.97 -2.03 2.46
N GLN A 185 18.02 -2.64 3.05
CA GLN A 185 18.93 -1.95 3.97
C GLN A 185 19.68 -0.81 3.28
N ARG A 186 20.16 -1.03 2.05
CA ARG A 186 20.82 0.00 1.25
C ARG A 186 19.87 1.17 0.98
N LEU A 187 18.66 0.90 0.53
CA LEU A 187 17.63 1.92 0.31
C LEU A 187 17.30 2.70 1.58
N ALA A 188 17.18 2.02 2.72
CA ALA A 188 16.95 2.68 4.01
C ALA A 188 18.11 3.60 4.41
N SER A 189 19.37 3.19 4.18
CA SER A 189 20.55 3.99 4.47
C SER A 189 20.66 5.20 3.55
N ASP A 190 20.37 5.04 2.26
CA ASP A 190 20.42 6.12 1.28
C ASP A 190 19.32 7.17 1.53
N ARG A 191 18.12 6.70 1.93
CA ARG A 191 17.03 7.57 2.36
C ARG A 191 17.41 8.37 3.61
N ALA A 192 17.98 7.72 4.62
CA ALA A 192 18.43 8.38 5.84
C ALA A 192 19.51 9.45 5.55
N LYS A 193 20.42 9.18 4.61
CA LYS A 193 21.43 10.16 4.17
C LYS A 193 20.80 11.37 3.48
N ARG A 194 19.82 11.16 2.58
CA ARG A 194 19.09 12.25 1.91
C ARG A 194 18.26 13.10 2.88
N GLU A 195 17.66 12.48 3.90
CA GLU A 195 16.91 13.20 4.94
C GLU A 195 17.83 14.02 5.87
N ALA A 196 19.09 13.58 6.05
CA ALA A 196 20.10 14.26 6.86
C ALA A 196 20.79 15.45 6.13
N ASP A 197 20.67 15.54 4.81
CA ASP A 197 21.29 16.63 4.01
C ASP A 197 20.27 17.77 3.80
N PRO A 198 20.46 18.93 4.46
CA PRO A 198 19.47 20.03 4.41
C PRO A 198 19.40 20.71 3.03
N ASN A 199 20.36 20.50 2.14
CA ASN A 199 20.43 21.18 0.85
C ASN A 199 19.63 20.48 -0.26
N HIS A 200 19.22 19.21 -0.06
CA HIS A 200 18.46 18.43 -1.05
C HIS A 200 16.93 18.68 -1.02
N ARG A 201 16.48 19.58 -0.12
CA ARG A 201 15.04 19.90 0.02
C ARG A 201 14.50 20.80 -1.10
N ALA A 202 15.39 21.41 -1.89
CA ALA A 202 15.04 22.39 -2.94
C ALA A 202 14.94 21.77 -4.37
N GLU A 203 15.58 20.63 -4.63
CA GLU A 203 15.66 20.06 -6.00
C GLU A 203 14.63 18.96 -6.30
N GLY A 204 13.94 18.44 -5.29
CA GLY A 204 12.99 17.33 -5.42
C GLY A 204 11.59 17.71 -5.93
N ALA A 205 11.35 18.93 -6.40
CA ALA A 205 10.03 19.38 -6.87
C ALA A 205 9.85 19.33 -8.39
N GLN A 206 10.83 18.90 -9.18
CA GLN A 206 10.77 18.93 -10.65
C GLN A 206 10.98 17.60 -11.38
N ASP A 207 11.26 16.49 -10.71
CA ASP A 207 11.40 15.18 -11.37
C ASP A 207 10.26 14.23 -11.01
N GLY A 208 9.09 14.51 -11.55
CA GLY A 208 7.88 13.70 -11.37
C GLY A 208 7.05 13.56 -12.63
N GLN A 209 7.63 13.75 -13.82
CA GLN A 209 6.94 13.58 -15.10
C GLN A 209 7.90 13.00 -16.16
N ASP A 210 8.31 11.76 -15.97
CA ASP A 210 8.62 10.90 -17.10
C ASP A 210 7.50 9.86 -17.15
N ASP A 211 6.45 10.27 -17.85
CA ASP A 211 5.40 9.39 -18.33
C ASP A 211 6.06 8.32 -19.18
N VAL A 212 6.12 7.11 -18.62
CA VAL A 212 6.30 5.91 -19.42
C VAL A 212 4.99 5.80 -20.20
N GLU A 213 5.00 6.25 -21.45
CA GLU A 213 3.96 5.96 -22.42
C GLU A 213 3.80 4.43 -22.41
N GLU A 214 2.76 3.95 -21.72
CA GLU A 214 2.20 2.63 -21.94
C GLU A 214 1.59 2.71 -23.33
N GLU A 215 2.34 2.23 -24.33
CA GLU A 215 1.76 1.86 -25.61
C GLU A 215 0.76 0.73 -25.31
N ASP A 216 -0.48 1.10 -25.08
CA ASP A 216 -1.63 0.21 -25.19
C ASP A 216 -1.74 -0.20 -26.66
N ASP A 217 -1.10 -1.31 -27.01
CA ASP A 217 -1.41 -2.05 -28.24
C ASP A 217 -2.83 -2.62 -28.07
N ASP A 218 -3.81 -1.75 -28.31
CA ASP A 218 -5.18 -2.14 -28.64
C ASP A 218 -5.16 -2.72 -30.07
N ASP A 219 -4.75 -3.99 -30.18
CA ASP A 219 -5.04 -4.82 -31.34
C ASP A 219 -6.56 -5.09 -31.34
N ASP A 220 -7.28 -4.23 -32.08
CA ASP A 220 -8.62 -4.48 -32.56
C ASP A 220 -8.58 -5.76 -33.40
N ASP A 221 -8.92 -6.90 -32.79
CA ASP A 221 -9.22 -8.14 -33.52
C ASP A 221 -10.59 -7.95 -34.22
N ASP A 222 -10.57 -7.51 -35.47
CA ASP A 222 -11.66 -7.65 -36.43
C ASP A 222 -11.97 -9.16 -36.54
N ASP A 223 -13.06 -9.59 -35.88
CA ASP A 223 -13.70 -10.87 -36.12
C ASP A 223 -14.35 -10.83 -37.51
N ASP A 224 -13.63 -11.32 -38.52
CA ASP A 224 -14.20 -11.68 -39.80
C ASP A 224 -15.20 -12.81 -39.59
N ASP A 225 -16.47 -12.43 -39.58
CA ASP A 225 -17.66 -13.27 -39.66
C ASP A 225 -17.76 -13.86 -41.09
N ASP A 226 -17.12 -15.01 -41.32
CA ASP A 226 -17.31 -15.80 -42.54
C ASP A 226 -18.69 -16.48 -42.49
N GLY A 227 -19.66 -15.80 -43.12
CA GLY A 227 -20.97 -16.33 -43.38
C GLY A 227 -20.91 -17.56 -44.31
N ASP A 228 -21.24 -18.71 -43.79
CA ASP A 228 -21.60 -19.94 -44.59
C ASP A 228 -22.93 -19.71 -45.30
N GLU A 229 -22.87 -19.39 -46.57
CA GLU A 229 -24.00 -19.48 -47.50
C GLU A 229 -24.28 -20.97 -47.76
N GLU A 230 -25.38 -21.51 -47.14
CA GLU A 230 -26.02 -22.76 -47.61
C GLU A 230 -26.74 -22.47 -48.92
N GLU A 231 -26.18 -22.91 -50.03
CA GLU A 231 -26.92 -23.13 -51.28
C GLU A 231 -27.72 -24.41 -51.16
N ALA A 232 -29.06 -24.24 -51.13
CA ALA A 232 -30.02 -25.29 -51.43
C ALA A 232 -30.20 -25.35 -52.93
N ASP A 233 -29.97 -26.48 -53.55
CA ASP A 233 -30.56 -26.83 -54.85
C ASP A 233 -30.77 -28.35 -55.00
N GLU A 234 -32.08 -28.72 -55.28
CA GLU A 234 -32.70 -29.90 -55.86
C GLU A 234 -32.56 -31.25 -55.13
#